data_0565ba657b08746da5f644ae3d571e9c
#
_entry.id   0565ba657b08746da5f644ae3d571e9c
#
_cell.length_a   1.000
_cell.length_b   1.000
_cell.length_c   1.000
_cell.angle_alpha   90.00
_cell.angle_beta   90.00
_cell.angle_gamma   90.00
#
_symmetry.space_group_name_H-M   'P 1'
#
loop_
_entity.id
_entity.type
_entity.pdbx_description
1 polymer ?
#
loop_
_entity_poly.entity_id
_entity_poly.type
_entity_poly.pdbx_seq_one_letter_code
_entity_poly.pdbx_strand_id
1 'polypeptide(L)'
;DMFVTHNCTDFGMETQKIPGDGVITGWGTINGRLVYVFSQDFTVLGGSLSESHAKKICKIMDMAVQNRAPVIGLNDSGGARIQEGVASLAGYAEVFKRNTLASGVVPQISVIMGPCAGGAVYSPAMTDFIFMVKNSSYMFVTGPDVVKAVTNEVVTAEELGGAKTHTSKSSVADAAYDNDIIVLKQVRRFFDFIPLNNTDKSPTIEVYLSLIHISEPTRQSLI
;
A
#
# COMPACT_ATOMS: atom_id res chain seq x y z
N ASP A 1 2.06 -2.38 19.32
CA ASP A 1 2.52 -1.00 19.59
C ASP A 1 1.37 0.03 19.62
N MET A 2 0.25 -0.34 20.23
CA MET A 2 -0.98 0.49 20.26
C MET A 2 -0.84 1.77 21.10
N PHE A 3 0.03 1.77 22.11
CA PHE A 3 0.20 2.89 23.03
C PHE A 3 1.41 3.79 22.71
N VAL A 4 2.15 3.49 21.66
CA VAL A 4 3.28 4.33 21.23
C VAL A 4 2.74 5.66 20.70
N THR A 5 3.38 6.75 21.15
CA THR A 5 3.10 8.11 20.66
C THR A 5 4.37 8.70 20.06
N HIS A 6 4.25 9.80 19.31
CA HIS A 6 5.41 10.54 18.84
C HIS A 6 6.19 11.20 20.02
N ASN A 7 7.45 11.53 19.79
CA ASN A 7 8.32 12.18 20.77
C ASN A 7 8.47 13.70 20.56
N CYS A 8 7.85 14.25 19.50
CA CYS A 8 7.94 15.66 19.19
C CYS A 8 7.32 16.53 20.30
N THR A 9 8.03 17.61 20.65
CA THR A 9 7.60 18.64 21.61
C THR A 9 7.45 20.01 20.97
N ASP A 10 7.95 20.18 19.74
CA ASP A 10 7.88 21.44 19.01
C ASP A 10 6.48 21.70 18.44
N PHE A 11 6.17 22.94 18.14
CA PHE A 11 4.92 23.38 17.54
C PHE A 11 3.63 22.93 18.27
N GLY A 12 3.69 22.80 19.61
CA GLY A 12 2.55 22.39 20.44
C GLY A 12 2.22 20.90 20.38
N MET A 13 3.12 20.08 19.81
CA MET A 13 2.91 18.64 19.67
C MET A 13 2.94 17.90 21.01
N GLU A 14 3.55 18.48 22.06
CA GLU A 14 3.57 17.89 23.39
C GLU A 14 2.17 17.61 23.97
N THR A 15 1.18 18.37 23.54
CA THR A 15 -0.23 18.21 23.96
C THR A 15 -1.03 17.28 23.04
N GLN A 16 -0.50 16.90 21.88
CA GLN A 16 -1.18 16.10 20.88
C GLN A 16 -0.68 14.64 20.84
N LYS A 17 -0.58 14.02 21.99
CA LYS A 17 -0.12 12.63 22.15
C LYS A 17 -1.25 11.66 21.86
N ILE A 18 -1.32 11.15 20.63
CA ILE A 18 -2.34 10.19 20.18
C ILE A 18 -1.76 8.78 20.21
N PRO A 19 -2.32 7.85 21.03
CA PRO A 19 -1.88 6.46 21.04
C PRO A 19 -1.95 5.81 19.67
N GLY A 20 -0.92 5.07 19.31
CA GLY A 20 -0.80 4.44 18.00
C GLY A 20 -0.21 5.33 16.92
N ASP A 21 -0.18 6.65 17.12
CA ASP A 21 0.44 7.66 16.25
C ASP A 21 0.08 7.53 14.76
N GLY A 22 -1.21 7.30 14.49
CA GLY A 22 -1.76 7.30 13.13
C GLY A 22 -1.43 6.07 12.28
N VAL A 23 -0.90 4.99 12.86
CA VAL A 23 -0.76 3.71 12.16
C VAL A 23 -1.03 2.52 13.05
N ILE A 24 -1.82 1.58 12.52
CA ILE A 24 -2.08 0.29 13.15
C ILE A 24 -1.23 -0.74 12.43
N THR A 25 -0.51 -1.55 13.18
CA THR A 25 0.35 -2.61 12.64
C THR A 25 0.01 -3.94 13.29
N GLY A 26 0.05 -5.01 12.51
CA GLY A 26 -0.27 -6.34 12.99
C GLY A 26 0.04 -7.43 11.98
N TRP A 27 -0.33 -8.63 12.34
CA TRP A 27 -0.23 -9.80 11.48
C TRP A 27 -1.47 -10.68 11.66
N GLY A 28 -1.71 -11.51 10.69
CA GLY A 28 -2.84 -12.43 10.69
C GLY A 28 -2.73 -13.43 9.56
N THR A 29 -3.85 -14.04 9.20
CA THR A 29 -3.89 -14.97 8.08
C THR A 29 -4.97 -14.59 7.08
N ILE A 30 -4.66 -14.78 5.81
CA ILE A 30 -5.61 -14.78 4.71
C ILE A 30 -5.67 -16.20 4.17
N ASN A 31 -6.83 -16.85 4.28
CA ASN A 31 -7.05 -18.24 3.86
C ASN A 31 -6.00 -19.20 4.44
N GLY A 32 -5.67 -19.03 5.74
CA GLY A 32 -4.69 -19.83 6.47
C GLY A 32 -3.22 -19.46 6.22
N ARG A 33 -2.92 -18.51 5.34
CA ARG A 33 -1.57 -18.09 4.96
C ARG A 33 -1.17 -16.80 5.68
N LEU A 34 0.01 -16.78 6.29
CA LEU A 34 0.51 -15.66 7.09
C LEU A 34 0.70 -14.38 6.25
N VAL A 35 0.33 -13.25 6.83
CA VAL A 35 0.53 -11.92 6.25
C VAL A 35 0.77 -10.88 7.34
N TYR A 36 1.62 -9.90 7.06
CA TYR A 36 1.86 -8.74 7.89
C TYR A 36 1.19 -7.52 7.28
N VAL A 37 0.57 -6.68 8.11
CA VAL A 37 -0.24 -5.55 7.65
C VAL A 37 0.09 -4.31 8.46
N PHE A 38 0.18 -3.17 7.79
CA PHE A 38 0.06 -1.86 8.41
C PHE A 38 -1.07 -1.08 7.75
N SER A 39 -1.76 -0.25 8.52
CA SER A 39 -2.85 0.60 8.06
C SER A 39 -2.67 2.00 8.63
N GLN A 40 -2.56 2.98 7.75
CA GLN A 40 -2.48 4.38 8.13
C GLN A 40 -3.88 4.93 8.41
N ASP A 41 -3.96 5.84 9.38
CA ASP A 41 -5.20 6.51 9.78
C ASP A 41 -5.10 8.00 9.47
N PHE A 42 -5.77 8.43 8.41
CA PHE A 42 -5.77 9.82 7.98
C PHE A 42 -6.38 10.78 9.00
N THR A 43 -7.26 10.28 9.88
CA THR A 43 -7.88 11.11 10.93
C THR A 43 -6.88 11.58 11.99
N VAL A 44 -5.74 10.90 12.09
CA VAL A 44 -4.65 11.26 13.00
C VAL A 44 -3.60 12.09 12.27
N LEU A 45 -3.66 13.40 12.44
CA LEU A 45 -2.72 14.36 11.85
C LEU A 45 -2.53 14.18 10.32
N GLY A 46 -3.63 13.90 9.60
CA GLY A 46 -3.60 13.65 8.16
C GLY A 46 -2.84 12.39 7.75
N GLY A 47 -2.76 11.39 8.62
CA GLY A 47 -1.99 10.16 8.36
C GLY A 47 -0.49 10.42 8.22
N SER A 48 0.00 11.60 8.64
CA SER A 48 1.38 12.02 8.41
C SER A 48 2.38 11.14 9.18
N LEU A 49 3.48 10.79 8.51
CA LEU A 49 4.48 9.89 9.06
C LEU A 49 5.41 10.65 10.03
N SER A 50 5.40 10.24 11.29
CA SER A 50 6.36 10.60 12.33
C SER A 50 7.51 9.60 12.41
N GLU A 51 8.52 9.88 13.21
CA GLU A 51 9.55 8.89 13.54
C GLU A 51 8.96 7.63 14.17
N SER A 52 8.02 7.78 15.12
CA SER A 52 7.36 6.66 15.82
C SER A 52 6.45 5.85 14.87
N HIS A 53 5.70 6.52 14.03
CA HIS A 53 4.89 5.92 12.97
C HIS A 53 5.78 5.08 12.03
N ALA A 54 6.89 5.64 11.56
CA ALA A 54 7.86 4.94 10.71
C ALA A 54 8.46 3.72 11.40
N LYS A 55 8.86 3.82 12.66
CA LYS A 55 9.40 2.70 13.45
C LYS A 55 8.42 1.53 13.54
N LYS A 56 7.12 1.80 13.66
CA LYS A 56 6.08 0.76 13.67
C LYS A 56 5.98 0.04 12.32
N ILE A 57 5.96 0.79 11.21
CA ILE A 57 5.97 0.21 9.87
C ILE A 57 7.23 -0.61 9.65
N CYS A 58 8.39 -0.05 9.97
CA CYS A 58 9.68 -0.74 9.85
C CYS A 58 9.71 -2.06 10.62
N LYS A 59 9.21 -2.05 11.86
CA LYS A 59 9.14 -3.27 12.69
C LYS A 59 8.30 -4.36 12.02
N ILE A 60 7.14 -4.00 11.48
CA ILE A 60 6.27 -4.96 10.78
C ILE A 60 6.93 -5.51 9.51
N MET A 61 7.62 -4.67 8.74
CA MET A 61 8.36 -5.10 7.55
C MET A 61 9.52 -6.03 7.90
N ASP A 62 10.28 -5.70 8.95
CA ASP A 62 11.36 -6.56 9.44
C ASP A 62 10.83 -7.94 9.88
N MET A 63 9.72 -7.98 10.60
CA MET A 63 9.07 -9.24 11.01
C MET A 63 8.56 -10.04 9.81
N ALA A 64 8.03 -9.39 8.80
CA ALA A 64 7.56 -10.04 7.58
C ALA A 64 8.72 -10.73 6.84
N VAL A 65 9.83 -10.04 6.64
CA VAL A 65 11.04 -10.61 6.00
C VAL A 65 11.60 -11.76 6.84
N GLN A 66 11.70 -11.62 8.17
CA GLN A 66 12.16 -12.66 9.07
C GLN A 66 11.30 -13.94 9.01
N ASN A 67 9.98 -13.76 8.92
CA ASN A 67 9.02 -14.88 8.87
C ASN A 67 8.67 -15.30 7.43
N ARG A 68 9.33 -14.71 6.42
CA ARG A 68 9.13 -15.01 5.00
C ARG A 68 7.66 -14.93 4.59
N ALA A 69 6.99 -13.86 4.98
CA ALA A 69 5.58 -13.63 4.71
C ALA A 69 5.36 -12.26 4.05
N PRO A 70 4.33 -12.13 3.20
CA PRO A 70 4.02 -10.88 2.52
C PRO A 70 3.68 -9.74 3.45
N VAL A 71 3.90 -8.50 2.97
CA VAL A 71 3.47 -7.26 3.62
C VAL A 71 2.35 -6.61 2.80
N ILE A 72 1.27 -6.23 3.48
CA ILE A 72 0.21 -5.42 2.89
C ILE A 72 0.18 -4.07 3.61
N GLY A 73 0.38 -2.99 2.86
CA GLY A 73 0.21 -1.63 3.32
C GLY A 73 -1.14 -1.07 2.90
N LEU A 74 -1.97 -0.65 3.85
CA LEU A 74 -3.16 0.16 3.59
C LEU A 74 -2.75 1.61 3.78
N ASN A 75 -2.56 2.32 2.65
CA ASN A 75 -1.91 3.61 2.60
C ASN A 75 -2.95 4.73 2.51
N ASP A 76 -2.84 5.68 3.44
CA ASP A 76 -3.67 6.87 3.52
C ASP A 76 -2.91 7.95 4.31
N SER A 77 -2.13 8.81 3.62
CA SER A 77 -1.18 9.70 4.26
C SER A 77 -0.88 10.96 3.46
N GLY A 78 -0.95 12.09 4.13
CA GLY A 78 -0.54 13.38 3.56
C GLY A 78 0.97 13.56 3.40
N GLY A 79 1.80 12.59 3.82
CA GLY A 79 3.25 12.67 3.68
C GLY A 79 4.00 12.79 5.01
N ALA A 80 5.14 13.47 5.00
CA ALA A 80 5.96 13.67 6.18
C ALA A 80 5.29 14.60 7.19
N ARG A 81 5.36 14.26 8.49
CA ARG A 81 4.91 15.14 9.56
C ARG A 81 5.88 16.31 9.70
N ILE A 82 5.50 17.47 9.16
CA ILE A 82 6.37 18.66 9.07
C ILE A 82 6.83 19.15 10.45
N GLN A 83 6.04 18.99 11.48
CA GLN A 83 6.40 19.37 12.86
C GLN A 83 7.62 18.60 13.38
N GLU A 84 7.89 17.41 12.89
CA GLU A 84 9.05 16.59 13.25
C GLU A 84 10.27 16.82 12.35
N GLY A 85 10.12 17.58 11.29
CA GLY A 85 11.22 17.98 10.40
C GLY A 85 12.03 16.78 9.90
N VAL A 86 13.34 16.81 10.16
CA VAL A 86 14.30 15.79 9.68
C VAL A 86 14.00 14.39 10.23
N ALA A 87 13.45 14.26 11.43
CA ALA A 87 13.13 12.96 12.03
C ALA A 87 12.05 12.21 11.21
N SER A 88 11.04 12.94 10.72
CA SER A 88 10.05 12.38 9.81
C SER A 88 10.67 11.92 8.47
N LEU A 89 11.55 12.74 7.89
CA LEU A 89 12.24 12.38 6.63
C LEU A 89 13.16 11.15 6.82
N ALA A 90 13.87 11.08 7.93
CA ALA A 90 14.66 9.90 8.30
C ALA A 90 13.79 8.66 8.46
N GLY A 91 12.57 8.82 9.00
CA GLY A 91 11.57 7.77 9.08
C GLY A 91 11.20 7.21 7.70
N TYR A 92 10.95 8.07 6.72
CA TYR A 92 10.73 7.64 5.34
C TYR A 92 11.93 6.91 4.75
N ALA A 93 13.15 7.41 4.97
CA ALA A 93 14.36 6.74 4.49
C ALA A 93 14.48 5.30 5.03
N GLU A 94 14.13 5.08 6.30
CA GLU A 94 14.14 3.74 6.90
C GLU A 94 13.04 2.82 6.33
N VAL A 95 11.86 3.36 5.97
CA VAL A 95 10.82 2.61 5.26
C VAL A 95 11.29 2.24 3.85
N PHE A 96 11.81 3.20 3.08
CA PHE A 96 12.31 2.96 1.72
C PHE A 96 13.44 1.92 1.67
N LYS A 97 14.36 1.98 2.64
CA LYS A 97 15.40 0.96 2.80
C LYS A 97 14.79 -0.43 2.95
N ARG A 98 13.71 -0.57 3.72
CA ARG A 98 13.04 -1.87 3.90
C ARG A 98 12.28 -2.31 2.67
N ASN A 99 11.66 -1.39 1.94
CA ASN A 99 11.06 -1.72 0.64
C ASN A 99 12.11 -2.33 -0.30
N THR A 100 13.29 -1.72 -0.40
CA THR A 100 14.37 -2.24 -1.27
C THR A 100 14.93 -3.57 -0.79
N LEU A 101 15.12 -3.75 0.52
CA LEU A 101 15.64 -5.01 1.08
C LEU A 101 14.62 -6.16 1.01
N ALA A 102 13.33 -5.87 1.05
CA ALA A 102 12.25 -6.86 0.93
C ALA A 102 11.95 -7.22 -0.53
N SER A 103 12.34 -6.37 -1.48
CA SER A 103 12.11 -6.58 -2.92
C SER A 103 12.71 -7.89 -3.40
N GLY A 104 11.90 -8.71 -4.06
CA GLY A 104 12.30 -10.05 -4.51
C GLY A 104 12.47 -11.09 -3.40
N VAL A 105 12.21 -10.74 -2.14
CA VAL A 105 12.28 -11.67 -0.98
C VAL A 105 10.88 -12.07 -0.52
N VAL A 106 10.04 -11.09 -0.23
CA VAL A 106 8.63 -11.28 0.12
C VAL A 106 7.75 -10.35 -0.70
N PRO A 107 6.56 -10.76 -1.11
CA PRO A 107 5.62 -9.87 -1.81
C PRO A 107 5.24 -8.67 -0.98
N GLN A 108 5.28 -7.50 -1.60
CA GLN A 108 4.87 -6.23 -1.02
C GLN A 108 3.66 -5.71 -1.80
N ILE A 109 2.53 -5.56 -1.11
CA ILE A 109 1.26 -5.12 -1.71
C ILE A 109 0.86 -3.79 -1.09
N SER A 110 0.65 -2.79 -1.92
CA SER A 110 0.12 -1.50 -1.49
C SER A 110 -1.33 -1.32 -1.94
N VAL A 111 -2.18 -0.97 -1.00
CA VAL A 111 -3.57 -0.58 -1.26
C VAL A 111 -3.71 0.89 -0.91
N ILE A 112 -4.00 1.69 -1.90
CA ILE A 112 -4.16 3.13 -1.73
C ILE A 112 -5.63 3.39 -1.41
N MET A 113 -5.89 3.74 -0.14
CA MET A 113 -7.25 3.89 0.39
C MET A 113 -7.72 5.36 0.40
N GLY A 114 -6.78 6.28 0.45
CA GLY A 114 -6.99 7.72 0.43
C GLY A 114 -5.84 8.47 -0.25
N PRO A 115 -5.59 9.74 0.10
CA PRO A 115 -4.45 10.48 -0.45
C PRO A 115 -3.12 9.83 -0.05
N CYS A 116 -2.19 9.76 -1.01
CA CYS A 116 -0.78 9.46 -0.77
C CYS A 116 0.04 10.55 -1.46
N ALA A 117 0.50 11.52 -0.67
CA ALA A 117 1.19 12.70 -1.17
C ALA A 117 2.62 12.79 -0.64
N GLY A 118 3.51 13.43 -1.41
CA GLY A 118 4.91 13.65 -1.02
C GLY A 118 5.63 12.34 -0.72
N GLY A 119 6.26 12.24 0.45
CA GLY A 119 6.97 11.02 0.88
C GLY A 119 6.11 9.76 0.93
N ALA A 120 4.80 9.91 1.16
CA ALA A 120 3.85 8.79 1.24
C ALA A 120 3.60 8.10 -0.10
N VAL A 121 3.92 8.70 -1.23
CA VAL A 121 3.75 8.09 -2.55
C VAL A 121 4.92 7.19 -2.94
N TYR A 122 6.12 7.48 -2.44
CA TYR A 122 7.32 6.76 -2.87
C TYR A 122 7.35 5.31 -2.37
N SER A 123 6.99 5.07 -1.10
CA SER A 123 6.98 3.71 -0.55
C SER A 123 6.03 2.79 -1.33
N PRO A 124 4.75 3.14 -1.55
CA PRO A 124 3.86 2.34 -2.40
C PRO A 124 4.40 2.12 -3.81
N ALA A 125 5.00 3.15 -4.43
CA ALA A 125 5.54 3.04 -5.79
C ALA A 125 6.74 2.09 -5.91
N MET A 126 7.37 1.71 -4.79
CA MET A 126 8.46 0.73 -4.74
C MET A 126 7.98 -0.69 -4.41
N THR A 127 6.69 -0.91 -4.18
CA THR A 127 6.13 -2.23 -3.89
C THR A 127 5.82 -3.01 -5.17
N ASP A 128 5.55 -4.31 -5.03
CA ASP A 128 5.37 -5.20 -6.18
C ASP A 128 3.99 -5.04 -6.84
N PHE A 129 2.95 -4.72 -6.05
CA PHE A 129 1.57 -4.60 -6.53
C PHE A 129 0.88 -3.41 -5.87
N ILE A 130 0.17 -2.63 -6.68
CA ILE A 130 -0.52 -1.42 -6.24
C ILE A 130 -1.99 -1.48 -6.67
N PHE A 131 -2.87 -1.43 -5.67
CA PHE A 131 -4.32 -1.36 -5.87
C PHE A 131 -4.86 -0.02 -5.39
N MET A 132 -5.80 0.54 -6.12
CA MET A 132 -6.38 1.85 -5.81
C MET A 132 -7.90 1.79 -5.64
N VAL A 133 -8.45 2.73 -4.86
CA VAL A 133 -9.89 2.96 -4.76
C VAL A 133 -10.27 4.15 -5.64
N LYS A 134 -11.24 3.97 -6.54
CA LYS A 134 -11.68 5.03 -7.45
C LYS A 134 -12.29 6.20 -6.69
N ASN A 135 -12.03 7.42 -7.15
CA ASN A 135 -12.60 8.67 -6.66
C ASN A 135 -12.28 9.02 -5.19
N SER A 136 -11.46 8.26 -4.50
CA SER A 136 -11.05 8.53 -3.11
C SER A 136 -9.55 8.42 -2.89
N SER A 137 -8.84 7.64 -3.70
CA SER A 137 -7.41 7.45 -3.57
C SER A 137 -6.62 8.22 -4.62
N TYR A 138 -5.51 8.78 -4.19
CA TYR A 138 -4.65 9.62 -5.04
C TYR A 138 -3.19 9.31 -4.75
N MET A 139 -2.38 9.27 -5.81
CA MET A 139 -0.92 9.14 -5.72
C MET A 139 -0.27 10.28 -6.51
N PHE A 140 0.37 11.22 -5.82
CA PHE A 140 1.12 12.31 -6.46
C PHE A 140 2.24 12.82 -5.56
N VAL A 141 3.31 13.28 -6.18
CA VAL A 141 4.46 13.88 -5.43
C VAL A 141 4.04 15.19 -4.78
N THR A 142 3.28 16.03 -5.52
CA THR A 142 2.70 17.27 -5.02
C THR A 142 1.25 17.38 -5.44
N GLY A 143 0.42 18.01 -4.59
CA GLY A 143 -1.00 18.21 -4.88
C GLY A 143 -1.29 19.26 -5.94
N PRO A 144 -2.55 19.35 -6.41
CA PRO A 144 -2.97 20.30 -7.45
C PRO A 144 -2.63 21.76 -7.18
N ASP A 145 -2.70 22.20 -5.92
CA ASP A 145 -2.41 23.59 -5.54
C ASP A 145 -0.93 23.95 -5.76
N VAL A 146 -0.02 23.03 -5.49
CA VAL A 146 1.41 23.21 -5.73
C VAL A 146 1.71 23.20 -7.22
N VAL A 147 1.08 22.31 -8.00
CA VAL A 147 1.18 22.29 -9.46
C VAL A 147 0.74 23.64 -10.01
N LYS A 148 -0.42 24.15 -9.61
CA LYS A 148 -0.93 25.46 -10.02
C LYS A 148 0.03 26.60 -9.67
N ALA A 149 0.61 26.58 -8.47
CA ALA A 149 1.54 27.64 -8.02
C ALA A 149 2.86 27.65 -8.80
N VAL A 150 3.34 26.48 -9.25
CA VAL A 150 4.66 26.36 -9.91
C VAL A 150 4.55 26.41 -11.43
N THR A 151 3.56 25.73 -12.01
CA THR A 151 3.42 25.60 -13.48
C THR A 151 2.29 26.44 -14.06
N ASN A 152 1.45 27.07 -13.24
CA ASN A 152 0.20 27.74 -13.62
C ASN A 152 -0.84 26.81 -14.30
N GLU A 153 -0.67 25.50 -14.20
CA GLU A 153 -1.64 24.53 -14.70
C GLU A 153 -2.74 24.28 -13.66
N VAL A 154 -3.98 24.25 -14.12
CA VAL A 154 -5.15 23.89 -13.27
C VAL A 154 -5.50 22.46 -13.56
N VAL A 155 -5.26 21.59 -12.61
CA VAL A 155 -5.55 20.16 -12.68
C VAL A 155 -6.37 19.72 -11.46
N THR A 156 -7.23 18.74 -11.63
CA THR A 156 -7.93 18.11 -10.52
C THR A 156 -7.06 17.02 -9.89
N ALA A 157 -7.34 16.64 -8.63
CA ALA A 157 -6.64 15.54 -7.97
C ALA A 157 -6.78 14.21 -8.74
N GLU A 158 -7.96 13.96 -9.34
CA GLU A 158 -8.22 12.76 -10.14
C GLU A 158 -7.40 12.75 -11.44
N GLU A 159 -7.28 13.89 -12.12
CA GLU A 159 -6.46 14.01 -13.34
C GLU A 159 -4.97 13.89 -13.04
N LEU A 160 -4.52 14.45 -11.92
CA LEU A 160 -3.10 14.45 -11.53
C LEU A 160 -2.64 13.08 -11.07
N GLY A 161 -3.38 12.42 -10.21
CA GLY A 161 -2.94 11.17 -9.57
C GLY A 161 -4.05 10.26 -9.10
N GLY A 162 -5.24 10.33 -9.70
CA GLY A 162 -6.36 9.45 -9.38
C GLY A 162 -6.19 8.04 -9.92
N ALA A 163 -7.04 7.16 -9.47
CA ALA A 163 -7.01 5.74 -9.80
C ALA A 163 -7.08 5.48 -11.32
N LYS A 164 -7.90 6.25 -12.06
CA LYS A 164 -7.98 6.15 -13.51
C LYS A 164 -6.67 6.54 -14.19
N THR A 165 -6.02 7.60 -13.72
CA THR A 165 -4.75 8.07 -14.27
C THR A 165 -3.68 7.00 -14.10
N HIS A 166 -3.58 6.39 -12.91
CA HIS A 166 -2.54 5.41 -12.62
C HIS A 166 -2.79 4.02 -13.21
N THR A 167 -4.03 3.65 -13.51
CA THR A 167 -4.33 2.37 -14.16
C THR A 167 -4.33 2.42 -15.68
N SER A 168 -4.57 3.61 -16.30
CA SER A 168 -4.73 3.70 -17.75
C SER A 168 -3.70 4.55 -18.49
N LYS A 169 -3.02 5.48 -17.79
CA LYS A 169 -2.02 6.39 -18.38
C LYS A 169 -0.60 6.08 -17.94
N SER A 170 -0.35 6.02 -16.63
CA SER A 170 0.99 5.82 -16.09
C SER A 170 1.34 4.36 -15.84
N SER A 171 0.34 3.48 -15.75
CA SER A 171 0.51 2.05 -15.41
C SER A 171 1.25 1.81 -14.08
N VAL A 172 1.18 2.76 -13.14
CA VAL A 172 1.76 2.62 -11.79
C VAL A 172 0.90 1.72 -10.92
N ALA A 173 -0.44 1.80 -11.07
CA ALA A 173 -1.36 0.92 -10.35
C ALA A 173 -1.82 -0.25 -11.23
N ASP A 174 -1.83 -1.44 -10.64
CA ASP A 174 -2.23 -2.68 -11.32
C ASP A 174 -3.73 -2.77 -11.53
N ALA A 175 -4.52 -2.30 -10.55
CA ALA A 175 -5.97 -2.29 -10.66
C ALA A 175 -6.63 -1.22 -9.76
N ALA A 176 -7.85 -0.83 -10.11
CA ALA A 176 -8.67 0.07 -9.33
C ALA A 176 -10.09 -0.47 -9.14
N TYR A 177 -10.64 -0.27 -7.95
CA TYR A 177 -11.95 -0.79 -7.55
C TYR A 177 -12.84 0.32 -7.00
N ASP A 178 -14.14 0.06 -6.96
CA ASP A 178 -15.14 1.10 -6.72
C ASP A 178 -15.23 1.59 -5.27
N ASN A 179 -14.79 0.75 -4.30
CA ASN A 179 -14.77 1.11 -2.89
C ASN A 179 -13.82 0.23 -2.07
N ASP A 180 -13.60 0.62 -0.81
CA ASP A 180 -12.71 -0.01 0.15
C ASP A 180 -13.02 -1.49 0.37
N ILE A 181 -14.29 -1.84 0.48
CA ILE A 181 -14.71 -3.24 0.73
C ILE A 181 -14.36 -4.12 -0.47
N ILE A 182 -14.58 -3.61 -1.68
CA ILE A 182 -14.30 -4.35 -2.90
C ILE A 182 -12.79 -4.53 -3.08
N VAL A 183 -11.99 -3.46 -2.91
CA VAL A 183 -10.54 -3.58 -3.06
C VAL A 183 -9.96 -4.57 -2.07
N LEU A 184 -10.37 -4.55 -0.79
CA LEU A 184 -9.90 -5.50 0.22
C LEU A 184 -10.29 -6.95 -0.11
N LYS A 185 -11.49 -7.18 -0.65
CA LYS A 185 -11.90 -8.51 -1.14
C LYS A 185 -11.03 -8.97 -2.30
N GLN A 186 -10.72 -8.09 -3.23
CA GLN A 186 -9.90 -8.43 -4.40
C GLN A 186 -8.44 -8.66 -4.01
N VAL A 187 -7.88 -7.89 -3.08
CA VAL A 187 -6.54 -8.14 -2.52
C VAL A 187 -6.48 -9.52 -1.85
N ARG A 188 -7.50 -9.89 -1.06
CA ARG A 188 -7.58 -11.25 -0.47
C ARG A 188 -7.64 -12.33 -1.53
N ARG A 189 -8.40 -12.13 -2.60
CA ARG A 189 -8.44 -13.07 -3.74
C ARG A 189 -7.11 -13.11 -4.48
N PHE A 190 -6.49 -11.96 -4.72
CA PHE A 190 -5.18 -11.87 -5.36
C PHE A 190 -4.09 -12.60 -4.56
N PHE A 191 -4.16 -12.50 -3.23
CA PHE A 191 -3.23 -13.17 -2.32
C PHE A 191 -3.19 -14.70 -2.50
N ASP A 192 -4.28 -15.31 -2.97
CA ASP A 192 -4.33 -16.75 -3.23
C ASP A 192 -3.50 -17.19 -4.45
N PHE A 193 -3.06 -16.28 -5.30
CA PHE A 193 -2.28 -16.59 -6.51
C PHE A 193 -0.77 -16.41 -6.34
N ILE A 194 -0.33 -15.71 -5.30
CA ILE A 194 1.09 -15.38 -5.10
C ILE A 194 1.74 -16.31 -4.07
N PRO A 195 3.04 -16.63 -4.19
CA PRO A 195 3.78 -17.32 -3.14
C PRO A 195 3.92 -16.44 -1.90
N LEU A 196 4.26 -16.99 -0.74
CA LEU A 196 4.53 -16.21 0.46
C LEU A 196 5.91 -15.52 0.41
N ASN A 197 6.85 -16.11 -0.30
CA ASN A 197 8.22 -15.60 -0.44
C ASN A 197 8.90 -16.21 -1.67
N ASN A 198 10.10 -15.78 -1.95
CA ASN A 198 10.88 -16.20 -3.13
C ASN A 198 11.36 -17.68 -3.12
N THR A 199 11.22 -18.38 -2.00
CA THR A 199 11.58 -19.81 -1.92
C THR A 199 10.37 -20.72 -1.97
N ASP A 200 9.17 -20.17 -1.81
CA ASP A 200 7.93 -20.93 -1.89
C ASP A 200 7.45 -21.05 -3.34
N LYS A 201 6.73 -22.12 -3.61
CA LYS A 201 6.01 -22.27 -4.87
C LYS A 201 4.69 -21.51 -4.81
N SER A 202 4.20 -21.05 -5.97
CA SER A 202 2.85 -20.51 -6.07
C SER A 202 1.82 -21.55 -5.59
N PRO A 203 0.75 -21.10 -4.91
CA PRO A 203 -0.31 -22.02 -4.47
C PRO A 203 -0.91 -22.78 -5.64
N THR A 204 -1.08 -24.08 -5.48
CA THR A 204 -1.82 -24.91 -6.42
C THR A 204 -3.26 -25.01 -5.96
N ILE A 205 -4.19 -24.58 -6.79
CA ILE A 205 -5.62 -24.79 -6.56
C ILE A 205 -6.02 -26.02 -7.38
N GLU A 206 -6.60 -27.02 -6.73
CA GLU A 206 -7.22 -28.12 -7.45
C GLU A 206 -8.37 -27.57 -8.28
N VAL A 207 -8.17 -27.53 -9.59
CA VAL A 207 -9.22 -27.13 -10.53
C VAL A 207 -10.02 -28.39 -10.84
N TYR A 208 -11.21 -28.49 -10.31
CA TYR A 208 -12.20 -29.45 -10.79
C TYR A 208 -12.70 -28.93 -12.15
N LEU A 209 -12.07 -29.39 -13.23
CA LEU A 209 -12.60 -29.20 -14.57
C LEU A 209 -13.95 -29.93 -14.62
N SER A 210 -15.02 -29.17 -14.66
CA SER A 210 -16.33 -29.75 -14.99
C SER A 210 -16.25 -30.33 -16.39
N LEU A 211 -16.70 -31.57 -16.56
CA LEU A 211 -16.74 -32.26 -17.86
C LEU A 211 -17.47 -31.48 -18.96
N ILE A 212 -18.33 -30.52 -18.57
CA ILE A 212 -19.01 -29.62 -19.52
C ILE A 212 -18.07 -28.59 -20.19
N HIS A 213 -16.84 -28.41 -19.69
CA HIS A 213 -15.83 -27.54 -20.29
C HIS A 213 -14.80 -28.30 -21.15
N ILE A 214 -14.92 -29.61 -21.25
CA ILE A 214 -14.17 -30.40 -22.21
C ILE A 214 -14.93 -30.25 -23.53
N SER A 215 -14.52 -29.27 -24.36
CA SER A 215 -15.00 -29.19 -25.74
C SER A 215 -14.63 -30.50 -26.41
N GLU A 216 -15.61 -31.22 -26.94
CA GLU A 216 -15.33 -32.36 -27.82
C GLU A 216 -14.37 -31.90 -28.93
N PRO A 217 -13.33 -32.69 -29.22
CA PRO A 217 -12.47 -32.37 -30.35
C PRO A 217 -13.35 -32.25 -31.60
N THR A 218 -13.38 -31.07 -32.18
CA THR A 218 -14.08 -30.80 -33.40
C THR A 218 -13.54 -31.81 -34.42
N ARG A 219 -14.34 -32.81 -34.79
CA ARG A 219 -14.06 -33.65 -35.94
C ARG A 219 -14.07 -32.74 -37.16
N GLN A 220 -12.89 -32.34 -37.61
CA GLN A 220 -12.75 -31.84 -38.95
C GLN A 220 -13.16 -32.98 -39.90
N SER A 221 -14.35 -32.89 -40.42
CA SER A 221 -14.73 -33.68 -41.59
C SER A 221 -13.83 -33.25 -42.73
N LEU A 222 -12.86 -34.08 -43.03
CA LEU A 222 -12.15 -34.02 -44.31
C LEU A 222 -13.19 -34.23 -45.41
N ILE A 223 -13.49 -33.20 -46.20
CA ILE A 223 -14.09 -33.25 -47.50
C ILE A 223 -12.97 -33.18 -48.51
#